data_a8fc6fc590d2213414eec9e608431973
#
_entry.id   a8fc6fc590d2213414eec9e608431973
#
_cell.length_a   1.000
_cell.length_b   1.000
_cell.length_c   1.000
_cell.angle_alpha   90.00
_cell.angle_beta   90.00
_cell.angle_gamma   90.00
#
_symmetry.space_group_name_H-M   'P 1'
#
loop_
_entity.id
_entity.type
_entity.pdbx_description
1 polymer ?
#
loop_
_entity_poly.entity_id
_entity_poly.type
_entity_poly.pdbx_seq_one_letter_code
_entity_poly.pdbx_strand_id
1 'polypeptide(L)'
;MKNRQQKLLDGLDIGNSVGAEIGPLHNPLVSKRLGEVIYVDHCEADQLREKYKNDSNVNVSNIHVDAVWGLNTLQQAINGYFSRVGNEPQLLDYVVASHVIEHVPDLVTWLQEIRSILKSNGQVRLAVPDRRFTFDYLRRTSGMTDVMAAFASKARIPTTQCLLDFCLNEVPVDAVAAWQGTLNVASLKKAHTLEGALWVARDALENGTYHDVHCWVFTPSSFARLFAEMSRHSLIDFACVDFYDTQVNDIEFIVNMRVCGNAFERTQSWQRMLDQAERNNSESAAGALDSEPGKMALS
;
A
#
# COMPACT_ATOMS: atom_id res chain seq x y z
N MET A 1 2.64 -11.97 -20.75
CA MET A 1 2.41 -10.91 -19.74
C MET A 1 3.33 -11.14 -18.54
N LYS A 2 3.86 -10.06 -17.91
CA LYS A 2 4.61 -10.17 -16.65
C LYS A 2 3.66 -10.62 -15.55
N ASN A 3 4.12 -11.57 -14.69
CA ASN A 3 3.39 -11.93 -13.47
C ASN A 3 3.53 -10.83 -12.40
N ARG A 4 2.84 -10.98 -11.24
CA ARG A 4 2.86 -10.04 -10.13
C ARG A 4 4.28 -9.67 -9.67
N GLN A 5 5.10 -10.68 -9.38
CA GLN A 5 6.48 -10.48 -8.93
C GLN A 5 7.33 -9.79 -10.00
N GLN A 6 7.18 -10.19 -11.27
CA GLN A 6 7.90 -9.56 -12.38
C GLN A 6 7.54 -8.08 -12.58
N LYS A 7 6.30 -7.68 -12.30
CA LYS A 7 5.88 -6.27 -12.36
C LYS A 7 6.49 -5.46 -11.21
N LEU A 8 6.44 -5.99 -10.00
CA LEU A 8 7.00 -5.33 -8.81
C LEU A 8 8.52 -5.19 -8.88
N LEU A 9 9.22 -6.22 -9.35
CA LEU A 9 10.68 -6.23 -9.38
C LEU A 9 11.26 -5.76 -10.72
N ASP A 10 10.42 -5.23 -11.61
CA ASP A 10 10.83 -4.80 -12.95
C ASP A 10 11.92 -3.73 -12.90
N GLY A 11 13.02 -3.97 -13.61
CA GLY A 11 14.16 -3.05 -13.68
C GLY A 11 15.01 -2.97 -12.40
N LEU A 12 14.78 -3.84 -11.38
CA LEU A 12 15.67 -3.97 -10.23
C LEU A 12 16.78 -5.00 -10.53
N ASP A 13 18.03 -4.61 -10.29
CA ASP A 13 19.17 -5.55 -10.28
C ASP A 13 19.37 -6.11 -8.87
N ILE A 14 18.51 -7.04 -8.47
CA ILE A 14 18.47 -7.58 -7.10
C ILE A 14 19.81 -8.26 -6.72
N GLY A 15 20.44 -8.94 -7.68
CA GLY A 15 21.68 -9.70 -7.43
C GLY A 15 22.88 -8.81 -7.08
N ASN A 16 22.88 -7.55 -7.50
CA ASN A 16 23.96 -6.59 -7.26
C ASN A 16 23.51 -5.41 -6.37
N SER A 17 22.37 -5.54 -5.69
CA SER A 17 21.76 -4.46 -4.90
C SER A 17 21.50 -4.89 -3.48
N VAL A 18 21.48 -3.92 -2.56
CA VAL A 18 21.05 -4.10 -1.17
C VAL A 18 19.70 -3.42 -1.00
N GLY A 19 18.70 -4.16 -0.55
CA GLY A 19 17.36 -3.62 -0.40
C GLY A 19 16.67 -3.99 0.89
N ALA A 20 15.47 -3.48 1.07
CA ALA A 20 14.57 -3.89 2.15
C ALA A 20 13.19 -4.27 1.60
N GLU A 21 12.55 -5.24 2.24
CA GLU A 21 11.13 -5.54 2.05
C GLU A 21 10.41 -5.29 3.36
N ILE A 22 9.41 -4.39 3.32
CA ILE A 22 8.61 -4.02 4.48
C ILE A 22 7.34 -4.88 4.49
N GLY A 23 7.06 -5.54 5.60
CA GLY A 23 5.87 -6.38 5.77
C GLY A 23 5.84 -7.65 4.91
N PRO A 24 6.95 -8.42 4.74
CA PRO A 24 6.96 -9.62 3.89
C PRO A 24 6.11 -10.76 4.45
N LEU A 25 5.80 -10.71 5.72
CA LEU A 25 5.10 -11.73 6.49
C LEU A 25 5.71 -13.13 6.22
N HIS A 26 4.95 -14.06 5.61
CA HIS A 26 5.38 -15.44 5.33
C HIS A 26 5.75 -15.68 3.87
N ASN A 27 5.53 -14.70 2.98
CA ASN A 27 5.70 -14.86 1.52
C ASN A 27 6.43 -13.65 0.90
N PRO A 28 7.73 -13.49 1.18
CA PRO A 28 8.52 -12.39 0.68
C PRO A 28 8.58 -12.39 -0.86
N LEU A 29 8.48 -11.20 -1.45
CA LEU A 29 8.63 -10.97 -2.89
C LEU A 29 10.09 -11.08 -3.32
N VAL A 30 11.01 -10.62 -2.48
CA VAL A 30 12.44 -10.73 -2.71
C VAL A 30 13.03 -11.81 -1.81
N SER A 31 13.41 -12.93 -2.42
CA SER A 31 14.08 -14.00 -1.69
C SER A 31 15.55 -13.62 -1.40
N LYS A 32 16.03 -13.90 -0.18
CA LYS A 32 17.46 -13.77 0.21
C LYS A 32 18.42 -14.59 -0.66
N ARG A 33 17.90 -15.53 -1.46
CA ARG A 33 18.70 -16.30 -2.43
C ARG A 33 19.00 -15.51 -3.70
N LEU A 34 18.22 -14.44 -3.98
CA LEU A 34 18.34 -13.62 -5.18
C LEU A 34 19.28 -12.43 -4.98
N GLY A 35 19.47 -11.99 -3.72
CA GLY A 35 20.29 -10.84 -3.38
C GLY A 35 20.21 -10.49 -1.89
N GLU A 36 20.86 -9.41 -1.51
CA GLU A 36 20.86 -8.91 -0.14
C GLU A 36 19.58 -8.12 0.13
N VAL A 37 18.69 -8.67 0.97
CA VAL A 37 17.42 -8.05 1.35
C VAL A 37 17.23 -8.12 2.87
N ILE A 38 16.81 -7.00 3.46
CA ILE A 38 16.50 -6.85 4.88
C ILE A 38 14.97 -6.92 5.03
N TYR A 39 14.47 -7.91 5.77
CA TYR A 39 13.05 -8.02 6.07
C TYR A 39 12.71 -7.15 7.27
N VAL A 40 11.88 -6.13 7.03
CA VAL A 40 11.48 -5.14 8.03
C VAL A 40 10.02 -5.35 8.39
N ASP A 41 9.70 -5.38 9.68
CA ASP A 41 8.30 -5.43 10.11
C ASP A 41 8.06 -4.54 11.33
N HIS A 42 6.79 -4.34 11.72
CA HIS A 42 6.41 -3.50 12.86
C HIS A 42 6.72 -4.13 14.21
N CYS A 43 6.91 -5.46 14.28
CA CYS A 43 7.25 -6.17 15.49
C CYS A 43 8.13 -7.41 15.22
N GLU A 44 8.57 -8.08 16.27
CA GLU A 44 9.42 -9.28 16.18
C GLU A 44 8.69 -10.46 15.53
N ALA A 45 9.45 -11.37 14.92
CA ALA A 45 8.92 -12.54 14.24
C ALA A 45 8.02 -13.42 15.14
N ASP A 46 8.38 -13.59 16.43
CA ASP A 46 7.60 -14.40 17.37
C ASP A 46 6.23 -13.77 17.67
N GLN A 47 6.14 -12.44 17.73
CA GLN A 47 4.88 -11.73 17.90
C GLN A 47 3.97 -11.89 16.66
N LEU A 48 4.55 -11.82 15.46
CA LEU A 48 3.81 -12.10 14.21
C LEU A 48 3.33 -13.55 14.15
N ARG A 49 4.18 -14.52 14.50
CA ARG A 49 3.80 -15.94 14.56
C ARG A 49 2.63 -16.18 15.51
N GLU A 50 2.66 -15.57 16.68
CA GLU A 50 1.55 -15.66 17.65
C GLU A 50 0.28 -14.99 17.11
N LYS A 51 0.39 -13.79 16.49
CA LYS A 51 -0.74 -13.06 15.88
C LYS A 51 -1.45 -13.92 14.82
N TYR A 52 -0.68 -14.61 13.96
CA TYR A 52 -1.19 -15.34 12.81
C TYR A 52 -1.29 -16.86 12.99
N LYS A 53 -1.06 -17.39 14.19
CA LYS A 53 -1.03 -18.85 14.47
C LYS A 53 -2.30 -19.60 14.06
N ASN A 54 -3.45 -18.93 14.04
CA ASN A 54 -4.76 -19.50 13.70
C ASN A 54 -5.22 -19.17 12.28
N ASP A 55 -4.43 -18.43 11.49
CA ASP A 55 -4.75 -18.11 10.10
C ASP A 55 -4.19 -19.21 9.19
N SER A 56 -5.08 -20.02 8.61
CA SER A 56 -4.70 -21.12 7.70
C SER A 56 -4.00 -20.67 6.42
N ASN A 57 -4.11 -19.39 6.05
CA ASN A 57 -3.47 -18.82 4.88
C ASN A 57 -2.02 -18.39 5.16
N VAL A 58 -1.60 -18.35 6.43
CA VAL A 58 -0.28 -17.89 6.83
C VAL A 58 0.58 -19.07 7.30
N ASN A 59 1.67 -19.34 6.58
CA ASN A 59 2.67 -20.29 7.04
C ASN A 59 3.59 -19.59 8.05
N VAL A 60 3.26 -19.66 9.33
CA VAL A 60 3.98 -18.98 10.40
C VAL A 60 5.45 -19.38 10.52
N SER A 61 5.84 -20.59 10.06
CA SER A 61 7.25 -21.04 10.08
C SER A 61 8.13 -20.26 9.10
N ASN A 62 7.54 -19.63 8.08
CA ASN A 62 8.25 -18.82 7.08
C ASN A 62 8.37 -17.34 7.47
N ILE A 63 7.83 -16.93 8.62
CA ILE A 63 7.94 -15.54 9.06
C ILE A 63 9.35 -15.28 9.58
N HIS A 64 10.03 -14.32 8.94
CA HIS A 64 11.37 -13.85 9.31
C HIS A 64 11.37 -12.33 9.37
N VAL A 65 11.96 -11.76 10.43
CA VAL A 65 12.15 -10.33 10.61
C VAL A 65 13.62 -10.07 10.93
N ASP A 66 14.26 -9.25 10.12
CA ASP A 66 15.66 -8.84 10.32
C ASP A 66 15.77 -7.53 11.09
N ALA A 67 14.82 -6.62 10.89
CA ALA A 67 14.80 -5.32 11.54
C ALA A 67 13.38 -4.96 11.98
N VAL A 68 13.22 -4.53 13.22
CA VAL A 68 11.94 -4.08 13.77
C VAL A 68 11.84 -2.57 13.63
N TRP A 69 10.85 -2.12 12.86
CA TRP A 69 10.53 -0.71 12.71
C TRP A 69 9.77 -0.19 13.94
N GLY A 70 8.63 -0.76 14.28
CA GLY A 70 7.88 -0.49 15.52
C GLY A 70 7.79 0.99 15.90
N LEU A 71 8.38 1.34 17.04
CA LEU A 71 8.47 2.72 17.53
C LEU A 71 9.70 3.49 17.00
N ASN A 72 10.62 2.80 16.32
CA ASN A 72 11.80 3.41 15.73
C ASN A 72 11.47 4.07 14.38
N THR A 73 12.40 4.89 13.87
CA THR A 73 12.40 5.25 12.46
C THR A 73 12.94 4.09 11.61
N LEU A 74 12.59 4.04 10.32
CA LEU A 74 13.18 3.06 9.39
C LEU A 74 14.72 3.14 9.38
N GLN A 75 15.28 4.35 9.46
CA GLN A 75 16.72 4.53 9.51
C GLN A 75 17.35 3.91 10.77
N GLN A 76 16.71 4.05 11.94
CA GLN A 76 17.18 3.41 13.17
C GLN A 76 17.11 1.89 13.07
N ALA A 77 16.02 1.35 12.52
CA ALA A 77 15.83 -0.09 12.35
C ALA A 77 16.89 -0.69 11.40
N ILE A 78 17.14 -0.06 10.25
CA ILE A 78 18.12 -0.50 9.24
C ILE A 78 19.55 -0.38 9.79
N ASN A 79 19.91 0.75 10.44
CA ASN A 79 21.23 0.93 11.06
C ASN A 79 21.47 -0.09 12.17
N GLY A 80 20.44 -0.39 12.98
CA GLY A 80 20.50 -1.42 14.02
C GLY A 80 20.74 -2.82 13.44
N TYR A 81 20.14 -3.14 12.29
CA TYR A 81 20.42 -4.38 11.58
C TYR A 81 21.89 -4.45 11.15
N PHE A 82 22.42 -3.43 10.44
CA PHE A 82 23.82 -3.42 9.99
C PHE A 82 24.80 -3.57 11.16
N SER A 83 24.59 -2.83 12.25
CA SER A 83 25.42 -2.94 13.45
C SER A 83 25.41 -4.36 14.05
N ARG A 84 24.23 -5.02 14.07
CA ARG A 84 24.09 -6.37 14.61
C ARG A 84 24.79 -7.44 13.77
N VAL A 85 24.86 -7.26 12.45
CA VAL A 85 25.56 -8.18 11.54
C VAL A 85 27.04 -7.82 11.34
N GLY A 86 27.54 -6.79 12.05
CA GLY A 86 28.94 -6.37 11.99
C GLY A 86 29.31 -5.56 10.74
N ASN A 87 28.33 -4.97 10.07
CA ASN A 87 28.52 -4.11 8.92
C ASN A 87 28.35 -2.62 9.28
N GLU A 88 29.03 -1.74 8.55
CA GLU A 88 28.77 -0.31 8.62
C GLU A 88 27.40 0.02 8.01
N PRO A 89 26.64 0.99 8.59
CA PRO A 89 25.40 1.47 8.03
C PRO A 89 25.58 2.00 6.61
N GLN A 90 24.67 1.57 5.71
CA GLN A 90 24.70 2.00 4.31
C GLN A 90 23.28 2.32 3.82
N LEU A 91 23.21 3.13 2.75
CA LEU A 91 21.94 3.41 2.06
C LEU A 91 21.61 2.26 1.12
N LEU A 92 20.30 2.02 0.98
CA LEU A 92 19.75 0.93 0.19
C LEU A 92 19.52 1.35 -1.27
N ASP A 93 19.53 0.37 -2.17
CA ASP A 93 19.20 0.55 -3.59
C ASP A 93 17.70 0.53 -3.82
N TYR A 94 16.95 -0.27 -3.03
CA TYR A 94 15.51 -0.37 -3.20
C TYR A 94 14.77 -0.68 -1.89
N VAL A 95 13.48 -0.34 -1.89
CA VAL A 95 12.49 -0.76 -0.89
C VAL A 95 11.30 -1.38 -1.62
N VAL A 96 10.83 -2.53 -1.15
CA VAL A 96 9.59 -3.18 -1.61
C VAL A 96 8.58 -3.16 -0.47
N ALA A 97 7.34 -2.83 -0.74
CA ALA A 97 6.24 -2.90 0.23
C ALA A 97 4.94 -3.30 -0.49
N SER A 98 4.38 -4.43 -0.08
CA SER A 98 3.16 -4.98 -0.66
C SER A 98 2.07 -5.03 0.38
N HIS A 99 0.98 -4.32 0.16
CA HIS A 99 -0.11 -4.18 1.13
C HIS A 99 0.40 -3.70 2.51
N VAL A 100 1.14 -2.58 2.48
CA VAL A 100 1.70 -1.92 3.67
C VAL A 100 1.32 -0.44 3.71
N ILE A 101 1.39 0.25 2.57
CA ILE A 101 1.17 1.70 2.50
C ILE A 101 -0.21 2.10 3.05
N GLU A 102 -1.20 1.26 2.89
CA GLU A 102 -2.56 1.47 3.38
C GLU A 102 -2.67 1.42 4.91
N HIS A 103 -1.75 0.74 5.59
CA HIS A 103 -1.76 0.58 7.06
C HIS A 103 -0.97 1.65 7.81
N VAL A 104 -0.09 2.42 7.12
CA VAL A 104 0.78 3.38 7.81
C VAL A 104 -0.03 4.59 8.30
N PRO A 105 0.06 4.98 9.60
CA PRO A 105 -0.77 6.06 10.13
C PRO A 105 -0.47 7.43 9.54
N ASP A 106 0.80 7.72 9.21
CA ASP A 106 1.26 8.98 8.61
C ASP A 106 2.02 8.69 7.32
N LEU A 107 1.34 8.87 6.20
CA LEU A 107 1.84 8.58 4.85
C LEU A 107 3.06 9.42 4.48
N VAL A 108 3.06 10.70 4.83
CA VAL A 108 4.16 11.61 4.49
C VAL A 108 5.41 11.24 5.28
N THR A 109 5.31 11.07 6.59
CA THR A 109 6.43 10.67 7.43
C THR A 109 7.00 9.33 7.00
N TRP A 110 6.16 8.34 6.68
CA TRP A 110 6.61 7.04 6.20
C TRP A 110 7.40 7.13 4.89
N LEU A 111 6.91 7.91 3.92
CA LEU A 111 7.62 8.12 2.65
C LEU A 111 8.94 8.90 2.85
N GLN A 112 9.00 9.84 3.78
CA GLN A 112 10.22 10.54 4.15
C GLN A 112 11.23 9.61 4.85
N GLU A 113 10.76 8.71 5.70
CA GLU A 113 11.60 7.67 6.32
C GLU A 113 12.17 6.71 5.27
N ILE A 114 11.36 6.24 4.30
CA ILE A 114 11.87 5.46 3.15
C ILE A 114 12.92 6.25 2.39
N ARG A 115 12.68 7.55 2.14
CA ARG A 115 13.65 8.39 1.45
C ARG A 115 14.99 8.47 2.21
N SER A 116 14.96 8.52 3.54
CA SER A 116 16.15 8.63 4.38
C SER A 116 17.08 7.43 4.33
N ILE A 117 16.56 6.25 4.00
CA ILE A 117 17.33 4.99 3.90
C ILE A 117 17.77 4.65 2.47
N LEU A 118 17.31 5.42 1.47
CA LEU A 118 17.60 5.16 0.07
C LEU A 118 18.73 6.02 -0.49
N LYS A 119 19.53 5.42 -1.39
CA LYS A 119 20.49 6.13 -2.25
C LYS A 119 19.78 7.20 -3.09
N SER A 120 20.56 8.10 -3.69
CA SER A 120 20.02 9.19 -4.55
C SER A 120 19.29 8.68 -5.82
N ASN A 121 19.61 7.48 -6.26
CA ASN A 121 18.94 6.76 -7.36
C ASN A 121 18.05 5.60 -6.85
N GLY A 122 17.82 5.53 -5.55
CA GLY A 122 17.06 4.45 -4.90
C GLY A 122 15.63 4.34 -5.42
N GLN A 123 15.10 3.14 -5.36
CA GLN A 123 13.80 2.80 -5.95
C GLN A 123 12.83 2.27 -4.90
N VAL A 124 11.53 2.48 -5.13
CA VAL A 124 10.46 1.94 -4.28
C VAL A 124 9.46 1.18 -5.14
N ARG A 125 9.02 0.04 -4.66
CA ARG A 125 8.05 -0.85 -5.31
C ARG A 125 6.87 -1.05 -4.40
N LEU A 126 5.68 -0.67 -4.85
CA LEU A 126 4.46 -0.77 -4.08
C LEU A 126 3.43 -1.65 -4.82
N ALA A 127 2.83 -2.60 -4.09
CA ALA A 127 1.54 -3.15 -4.45
C ALA A 127 0.50 -2.52 -3.52
N VAL A 128 -0.53 -1.91 -4.10
CA VAL A 128 -1.50 -1.08 -3.39
C VAL A 128 -2.90 -1.61 -3.64
N PRO A 129 -3.70 -1.88 -2.60
CA PRO A 129 -5.07 -2.35 -2.78
C PRO A 129 -5.93 -1.32 -3.51
N ASP A 130 -6.72 -1.80 -4.44
CA ASP A 130 -7.70 -0.99 -5.16
C ASP A 130 -9.06 -1.12 -4.47
N ARG A 131 -9.57 -0.02 -3.92
CA ARG A 131 -10.84 -0.02 -3.20
C ARG A 131 -12.02 -0.57 -3.99
N ARG A 132 -11.96 -0.51 -5.32
CA ARG A 132 -13.04 -1.00 -6.19
C ARG A 132 -13.27 -2.51 -6.06
N PHE A 133 -12.26 -3.26 -5.57
CA PHE A 133 -12.23 -4.72 -5.52
C PHE A 133 -11.89 -5.30 -4.16
N THR A 134 -11.85 -4.46 -3.12
CA THR A 134 -11.50 -4.84 -1.74
C THR A 134 -12.63 -4.49 -0.77
N PHE A 135 -12.45 -4.84 0.49
CA PHE A 135 -13.40 -4.49 1.56
C PHE A 135 -13.54 -2.98 1.80
N ASP A 136 -12.68 -2.16 1.18
CA ASP A 136 -12.78 -0.70 1.16
C ASP A 136 -13.83 -0.15 0.19
N TYR A 137 -14.60 -1.00 -0.49
CA TYR A 137 -15.49 -0.65 -1.59
C TYR A 137 -16.42 0.52 -1.27
N LEU A 138 -16.99 0.58 -0.08
CA LEU A 138 -17.90 1.67 0.35
C LEU A 138 -17.16 2.88 0.95
N ARG A 139 -15.86 2.78 1.19
CA ARG A 139 -15.08 3.88 1.76
C ARG A 139 -14.75 4.93 0.69
N ARG A 140 -14.66 6.20 1.09
CA ARG A 140 -14.17 7.25 0.18
C ARG A 140 -12.66 7.11 -0.06
N THR A 141 -12.18 7.55 -1.20
CA THR A 141 -10.74 7.65 -1.45
C THR A 141 -10.12 8.73 -0.57
N SER A 142 -8.89 8.48 -0.10
CA SER A 142 -8.13 9.42 0.71
C SER A 142 -7.69 10.63 -0.13
N GLY A 143 -7.71 11.80 0.48
CA GLY A 143 -7.31 13.05 -0.14
C GLY A 143 -6.30 13.84 0.69
N MET A 144 -5.89 14.99 0.17
CA MET A 144 -4.84 15.81 0.81
C MET A 144 -5.18 16.24 2.24
N THR A 145 -6.47 16.49 2.54
CA THR A 145 -6.90 16.85 3.89
C THR A 145 -6.60 15.72 4.90
N ASP A 146 -6.82 14.45 4.52
CA ASP A 146 -6.57 13.31 5.39
C ASP A 146 -5.06 13.17 5.65
N VAL A 147 -4.26 13.30 4.58
CA VAL A 147 -2.79 13.23 4.65
C VAL A 147 -2.25 14.34 5.56
N MET A 148 -2.70 15.59 5.37
CA MET A 148 -2.23 16.72 6.17
C MET A 148 -2.68 16.64 7.62
N ALA A 149 -3.86 16.11 7.90
CA ALA A 149 -4.33 15.89 9.28
C ALA A 149 -3.45 14.87 10.02
N ALA A 150 -3.11 13.75 9.38
CA ALA A 150 -2.23 12.74 9.95
C ALA A 150 -0.79 13.28 10.13
N PHE A 151 -0.25 13.96 9.12
CA PHE A 151 1.09 14.56 9.17
C PHE A 151 1.21 15.65 10.24
N ALA A 152 0.25 16.57 10.32
CA ALA A 152 0.26 17.65 11.32
C ALA A 152 0.15 17.12 12.76
N SER A 153 -0.61 16.04 12.96
CA SER A 153 -0.73 15.37 14.28
C SER A 153 0.43 14.41 14.57
N LYS A 154 1.33 14.18 13.62
CA LYS A 154 2.42 13.17 13.73
C LYS A 154 1.86 11.80 14.14
N ALA A 155 0.83 11.34 13.41
CA ALA A 155 0.07 10.16 13.78
C ALA A 155 0.96 8.91 13.86
N ARG A 156 0.96 8.25 15.02
CA ARG A 156 1.67 6.97 15.25
C ARG A 156 0.73 5.78 15.28
N ILE A 157 -0.56 6.06 15.40
CA ILE A 157 -1.67 5.11 15.31
C ILE A 157 -2.73 5.69 14.35
N PRO A 158 -3.63 4.87 13.80
CA PRO A 158 -4.71 5.35 12.96
C PRO A 158 -5.54 6.42 13.67
N THR A 159 -5.85 7.51 12.96
CA THR A 159 -6.66 8.61 13.54
C THR A 159 -8.07 8.13 13.86
N THR A 160 -8.72 8.77 14.83
CA THR A 160 -10.12 8.46 15.20
C THR A 160 -11.05 8.51 13.99
N GLN A 161 -10.86 9.49 13.09
CA GLN A 161 -11.66 9.59 11.87
C GLN A 161 -11.42 8.39 10.93
N CYS A 162 -10.16 7.97 10.79
CA CYS A 162 -9.80 6.81 9.97
C CYS A 162 -10.45 5.53 10.52
N LEU A 163 -10.35 5.29 11.83
CA LEU A 163 -10.96 4.13 12.51
C LEU A 163 -12.48 4.09 12.33
N LEU A 164 -13.15 5.23 12.50
CA LEU A 164 -14.60 5.33 12.29
C LEU A 164 -14.97 5.10 10.81
N ASP A 165 -14.23 5.69 9.85
CA ASP A 165 -14.49 5.48 8.43
C ASP A 165 -14.30 4.01 8.06
N PHE A 166 -13.24 3.36 8.54
CA PHE A 166 -13.00 1.93 8.32
C PHE A 166 -14.13 1.10 8.90
N CYS A 167 -14.35 1.15 10.21
CA CYS A 167 -15.34 0.29 10.88
C CYS A 167 -16.78 0.49 10.37
N LEU A 168 -17.14 1.72 9.99
CA LEU A 168 -18.50 2.01 9.53
C LEU A 168 -18.74 1.67 8.06
N ASN A 169 -17.69 1.43 7.26
CA ASN A 169 -17.81 1.26 5.82
C ASN A 169 -17.09 0.02 5.27
N GLU A 170 -16.37 -0.74 6.11
CA GLU A 170 -15.83 -2.03 5.73
C GLU A 170 -16.96 -3.01 5.40
N VAL A 171 -16.84 -3.68 4.24
CA VAL A 171 -17.80 -4.67 3.76
C VAL A 171 -17.07 -5.83 3.08
N PRO A 172 -17.54 -7.09 3.24
CA PRO A 172 -17.02 -8.17 2.45
C PRO A 172 -17.39 -7.96 0.97
N VAL A 173 -16.39 -8.04 0.09
CA VAL A 173 -16.57 -7.85 -1.36
C VAL A 173 -16.17 -9.11 -2.11
N ASP A 174 -17.02 -9.58 -2.98
CA ASP A 174 -16.66 -10.53 -4.01
C ASP A 174 -15.99 -9.75 -5.17
N ALA A 175 -14.67 -9.86 -5.25
CA ALA A 175 -13.88 -9.15 -6.24
C ALA A 175 -14.26 -9.54 -7.67
N VAL A 176 -14.64 -10.78 -7.91
CA VAL A 176 -15.07 -11.26 -9.24
C VAL A 176 -16.40 -10.60 -9.63
N ALA A 177 -17.38 -10.57 -8.71
CA ALA A 177 -18.64 -9.90 -8.95
C ALA A 177 -18.46 -8.38 -9.13
N ALA A 178 -17.53 -7.77 -8.41
CA ALA A 178 -17.17 -6.36 -8.59
C ALA A 178 -16.59 -6.09 -9.98
N TRP A 179 -15.68 -6.94 -10.46
CA TRP A 179 -15.12 -6.87 -11.81
C TRP A 179 -16.16 -7.05 -12.91
N GLN A 180 -17.12 -7.92 -12.71
CA GLN A 180 -18.21 -8.20 -13.66
C GLN A 180 -19.32 -7.14 -13.62
N GLY A 181 -19.27 -6.17 -12.69
CA GLY A 181 -20.36 -5.20 -12.49
C GLY A 181 -21.66 -5.82 -11.96
N THR A 182 -21.59 -7.04 -11.42
CA THR A 182 -22.76 -7.79 -10.89
C THR A 182 -22.88 -7.70 -9.37
N LEU A 183 -21.97 -6.99 -8.70
CA LEU A 183 -21.98 -6.82 -7.25
C LEU A 183 -23.25 -6.09 -6.80
N ASN A 184 -24.08 -6.76 -5.99
CA ASN A 184 -25.27 -6.13 -5.40
C ASN A 184 -24.87 -5.29 -4.18
N VAL A 185 -24.57 -4.01 -4.40
CA VAL A 185 -24.13 -3.08 -3.35
C VAL A 185 -25.16 -2.95 -2.22
N ALA A 186 -26.46 -3.02 -2.52
CA ALA A 186 -27.52 -2.91 -1.50
C ALA A 186 -27.58 -4.12 -0.53
N SER A 187 -26.98 -5.25 -0.91
CA SER A 187 -26.92 -6.46 -0.08
C SER A 187 -25.65 -6.54 0.78
N LEU A 188 -24.68 -5.63 0.59
CA LEU A 188 -23.44 -5.64 1.37
C LEU A 188 -23.73 -5.34 2.84
N LYS A 189 -23.25 -6.24 3.70
CA LYS A 189 -23.40 -6.09 5.15
C LYS A 189 -22.10 -5.50 5.73
N LYS A 190 -22.23 -4.44 6.47
CA LYS A 190 -21.11 -3.83 7.20
C LYS A 190 -20.55 -4.82 8.22
N ALA A 191 -19.23 -4.87 8.35
CA ALA A 191 -18.53 -5.79 9.24
C ALA A 191 -18.74 -5.43 10.74
N HIS A 192 -18.89 -4.12 11.02
CA HIS A 192 -18.97 -3.62 12.39
C HIS A 192 -20.30 -2.90 12.68
N THR A 193 -20.72 -2.94 13.95
CA THR A 193 -21.83 -2.11 14.45
C THR A 193 -21.33 -0.72 14.79
N LEU A 194 -22.24 0.26 14.89
CA LEU A 194 -21.89 1.62 15.36
C LEU A 194 -21.24 1.60 16.76
N GLU A 195 -21.75 0.77 17.66
CA GLU A 195 -21.19 0.61 19.01
C GLU A 195 -19.75 0.07 18.96
N GLY A 196 -19.49 -0.96 18.17
CA GLY A 196 -18.16 -1.51 17.94
C GLY A 196 -17.20 -0.48 17.34
N ALA A 197 -17.64 0.29 16.34
CA ALA A 197 -16.84 1.35 15.74
C ALA A 197 -16.47 2.44 16.76
N LEU A 198 -17.41 2.86 17.63
CA LEU A 198 -17.16 3.83 18.68
C LEU A 198 -16.22 3.28 19.76
N TRP A 199 -16.33 1.99 20.07
CA TRP A 199 -15.41 1.36 21.02
C TRP A 199 -13.97 1.37 20.50
N VAL A 200 -13.74 0.93 19.25
CA VAL A 200 -12.42 0.95 18.60
C VAL A 200 -11.82 2.37 18.60
N ALA A 201 -12.63 3.36 18.22
CA ALA A 201 -12.19 4.75 18.15
C ALA A 201 -11.84 5.34 19.54
N ARG A 202 -12.60 5.00 20.58
CA ARG A 202 -12.33 5.43 21.97
C ARG A 202 -11.11 4.71 22.54
N ASP A 203 -10.98 3.41 22.32
CA ASP A 203 -9.83 2.65 22.80
C ASP A 203 -8.51 3.20 22.24
N ALA A 204 -8.48 3.51 20.94
CA ALA A 204 -7.32 4.17 20.34
C ALA A 204 -7.04 5.55 20.97
N LEU A 205 -8.07 6.35 21.19
CA LEU A 205 -7.93 7.72 21.73
C LEU A 205 -7.50 7.73 23.20
N GLU A 206 -8.07 6.85 24.02
CA GLU A 206 -7.87 6.83 25.48
C GLU A 206 -6.64 6.02 25.89
N ASN A 207 -6.36 4.92 25.21
CA ASN A 207 -5.31 3.96 25.56
C ASN A 207 -4.12 3.98 24.61
N GLY A 208 -4.20 4.69 23.47
CA GLY A 208 -3.16 4.68 22.45
C GLY A 208 -3.02 3.34 21.73
N THR A 209 -4.08 2.51 21.75
CA THR A 209 -4.06 1.19 21.13
C THR A 209 -3.96 1.31 19.60
N TYR A 210 -3.00 0.60 19.01
CA TYR A 210 -2.94 0.44 17.57
C TYR A 210 -3.96 -0.61 17.11
N HIS A 211 -4.91 -0.19 16.30
CA HIS A 211 -5.83 -1.08 15.58
C HIS A 211 -5.39 -1.19 14.14
N ASP A 212 -5.19 -2.42 13.67
CA ASP A 212 -4.72 -2.72 12.31
C ASP A 212 -5.86 -2.55 11.30
N VAL A 213 -5.89 -1.39 10.65
CA VAL A 213 -6.92 -0.99 9.68
C VAL A 213 -6.26 -0.34 8.47
N HIS A 214 -6.98 -0.27 7.35
CA HIS A 214 -6.54 0.56 6.24
C HIS A 214 -6.72 2.05 6.58
N CYS A 215 -5.62 2.75 6.79
CA CYS A 215 -5.61 4.21 6.98
C CYS A 215 -5.90 4.94 5.67
N TRP A 216 -5.43 4.39 4.56
CA TRP A 216 -5.52 5.02 3.24
C TRP A 216 -6.30 4.14 2.28
N VAL A 217 -7.12 4.78 1.46
CA VAL A 217 -8.01 4.14 0.49
C VAL A 217 -7.75 4.72 -0.88
N PHE A 218 -7.42 3.85 -1.84
CA PHE A 218 -6.99 4.27 -3.16
C PHE A 218 -7.76 3.60 -4.29
N THR A 219 -7.85 4.31 -5.39
CA THR A 219 -7.90 3.79 -6.75
C THR A 219 -6.62 4.24 -7.46
N PRO A 220 -6.22 3.66 -8.59
CA PRO A 220 -5.05 4.13 -9.34
C PRO A 220 -5.06 5.64 -9.62
N SER A 221 -6.20 6.19 -10.05
CA SER A 221 -6.32 7.62 -10.36
C SER A 221 -6.28 8.49 -9.11
N SER A 222 -6.92 8.08 -8.00
CA SER A 222 -6.87 8.85 -6.75
C SER A 222 -5.48 8.85 -6.13
N PHE A 223 -4.75 7.72 -6.21
CA PHE A 223 -3.36 7.61 -5.78
C PHE A 223 -2.46 8.57 -6.57
N ALA A 224 -2.53 8.51 -7.91
CA ALA A 224 -1.72 9.37 -8.77
C ALA A 224 -1.99 10.86 -8.53
N ARG A 225 -3.27 11.24 -8.36
CA ARG A 225 -3.68 12.63 -8.06
C ARG A 225 -3.12 13.11 -6.73
N LEU A 226 -3.23 12.29 -5.68
CA LEU A 226 -2.70 12.61 -4.35
C LEU A 226 -1.17 12.75 -4.38
N PHE A 227 -0.47 11.83 -5.03
CA PHE A 227 1.00 11.86 -5.14
C PHE A 227 1.49 13.03 -6.00
N ALA A 228 0.76 13.42 -7.05
CA ALA A 228 1.04 14.64 -7.82
C ALA A 228 0.92 15.90 -6.93
N GLU A 229 -0.10 15.96 -6.09
CA GLU A 229 -0.30 17.08 -5.17
C GLU A 229 0.78 17.12 -4.07
N MET A 230 1.09 16.01 -3.42
CA MET A 230 2.20 15.91 -2.47
C MET A 230 3.55 16.29 -3.10
N SER A 231 3.81 15.88 -4.35
CA SER A 231 5.02 16.24 -5.09
C SER A 231 5.11 17.74 -5.39
N ARG A 232 3.99 18.37 -5.77
CA ARG A 232 3.90 19.81 -6.02
C ARG A 232 4.25 20.64 -4.78
N HIS A 233 3.85 20.15 -3.61
CA HIS A 233 4.15 20.78 -2.33
C HIS A 233 5.47 20.30 -1.70
N SER A 234 6.27 19.50 -2.43
CA SER A 234 7.57 18.97 -1.96
C SER A 234 7.47 18.20 -0.62
N LEU A 235 6.34 17.53 -0.38
CA LEU A 235 6.16 16.65 0.78
C LEU A 235 6.83 15.30 0.59
N ILE A 236 7.02 14.88 -0.67
CA ILE A 236 7.66 13.62 -1.04
C ILE A 236 8.69 13.83 -2.16
N ASP A 237 9.71 12.97 -2.21
CA ASP A 237 10.82 13.04 -3.18
C ASP A 237 10.85 11.84 -4.14
N PHE A 238 9.67 11.32 -4.53
CA PHE A 238 9.55 10.17 -5.42
C PHE A 238 8.82 10.51 -6.72
N ALA A 239 9.38 10.08 -7.85
CA ALA A 239 8.76 10.12 -9.16
C ALA A 239 8.21 8.74 -9.53
N CYS A 240 7.06 8.68 -10.18
CA CYS A 240 6.54 7.46 -10.79
C CYS A 240 7.39 7.07 -12.01
N VAL A 241 7.87 5.84 -12.05
CA VAL A 241 8.63 5.26 -13.18
C VAL A 241 7.72 4.44 -14.05
N ASP A 242 7.05 3.46 -13.45
CA ASP A 242 6.11 2.56 -14.11
C ASP A 242 4.85 2.38 -13.26
N PHE A 243 3.75 2.14 -13.93
CA PHE A 243 2.46 1.87 -13.33
C PHE A 243 1.81 0.68 -14.05
N TYR A 244 1.34 -0.27 -13.27
CA TYR A 244 0.53 -1.41 -13.74
C TYR A 244 -0.83 -1.34 -13.06
N ASP A 245 -1.86 -1.06 -13.86
CA ASP A 245 -3.24 -0.98 -13.40
C ASP A 245 -3.74 -2.31 -12.86
N THR A 246 -4.77 -2.25 -12.02
CA THR A 246 -5.44 -3.43 -11.48
C THR A 246 -5.94 -4.30 -12.64
N GLN A 247 -5.48 -5.53 -12.68
CA GLN A 247 -5.85 -6.47 -13.76
C GLN A 247 -7.19 -7.13 -13.43
N VAL A 248 -7.88 -7.63 -14.46
CA VAL A 248 -9.15 -8.36 -14.29
C VAL A 248 -8.99 -9.49 -13.27
N ASN A 249 -9.89 -9.54 -12.32
CA ASN A 249 -9.88 -10.46 -11.16
C ASN A 249 -8.74 -10.25 -10.15
N ASP A 250 -7.97 -9.16 -10.28
CA ASP A 250 -6.99 -8.74 -9.29
C ASP A 250 -7.60 -7.68 -8.35
N ILE A 251 -6.96 -7.44 -7.21
CA ILE A 251 -7.44 -6.51 -6.16
C ILE A 251 -6.46 -5.38 -5.90
N GLU A 252 -5.36 -5.30 -6.65
CA GLU A 252 -4.26 -4.37 -6.42
C GLU A 252 -3.76 -3.77 -7.72
N PHE A 253 -3.15 -2.61 -7.64
CA PHE A 253 -2.31 -2.02 -8.68
C PHE A 253 -0.87 -1.89 -8.19
N ILE A 254 0.06 -1.80 -9.14
CA ILE A 254 1.49 -1.75 -8.83
C ILE A 254 2.07 -0.41 -9.28
N VAL A 255 2.86 0.22 -8.40
CA VAL A 255 3.54 1.49 -8.66
C VAL A 255 5.03 1.34 -8.40
N ASN A 256 5.83 1.57 -9.42
CA ASN A 256 7.27 1.61 -9.35
C ASN A 256 7.74 3.06 -9.31
N MET A 257 8.47 3.42 -8.26
CA MET A 257 8.93 4.78 -8.02
C MET A 257 10.45 4.85 -7.93
N ARG A 258 11.01 6.03 -8.12
CA ARG A 258 12.42 6.31 -7.83
C ARG A 258 12.58 7.63 -7.08
N VAL A 259 13.67 7.76 -6.36
CA VAL A 259 14.06 9.05 -5.78
C VAL A 259 14.29 10.08 -6.89
N CYS A 260 13.72 11.26 -6.72
CA CYS A 260 13.85 12.36 -7.68
C CYS A 260 13.81 13.72 -6.98
N GLY A 261 14.92 14.44 -7.00
CA GLY A 261 15.03 15.77 -6.37
C GLY A 261 14.31 16.89 -7.14
N ASN A 262 13.98 16.68 -8.43
CA ASN A 262 13.34 17.68 -9.27
C ASN A 262 11.83 17.67 -9.11
N ALA A 263 11.26 18.70 -8.46
CA ALA A 263 9.82 18.79 -8.16
C ALA A 263 8.94 18.82 -9.43
N PHE A 264 9.40 19.46 -10.51
CA PHE A 264 8.67 19.50 -11.78
C PHE A 264 8.58 18.09 -12.40
N GLU A 265 9.72 17.40 -12.49
CA GLU A 265 9.80 16.04 -13.01
C GLU A 265 8.91 15.08 -12.20
N ARG A 266 8.97 15.16 -10.86
CA ARG A 266 8.10 14.37 -9.96
C ARG A 266 6.63 14.59 -10.30
N THR A 267 6.19 15.85 -10.29
CA THR A 267 4.78 16.20 -10.55
C THR A 267 4.34 15.71 -11.92
N GLN A 268 5.16 15.89 -12.96
CA GLN A 268 4.86 15.42 -14.31
C GLN A 268 4.77 13.89 -14.40
N SER A 269 5.59 13.17 -13.65
CA SER A 269 5.53 11.70 -13.63
C SER A 269 4.21 11.18 -13.08
N TRP A 270 3.72 11.77 -12.00
CA TRP A 270 2.43 11.44 -11.41
C TRP A 270 1.25 11.86 -12.29
N GLN A 271 1.37 12.97 -13.00
CA GLN A 271 0.35 13.38 -13.97
C GLN A 271 0.23 12.35 -15.10
N ARG A 272 1.35 11.83 -15.63
CA ARG A 272 1.33 10.75 -16.65
C ARG A 272 0.65 9.48 -16.13
N MET A 273 0.92 9.09 -14.88
CA MET A 273 0.22 7.98 -14.24
C MET A 273 -1.28 8.24 -14.13
N LEU A 274 -1.68 9.45 -13.74
CA LEU A 274 -3.09 9.85 -13.64
C LEU A 274 -3.79 9.74 -14.99
N ASP A 275 -3.18 10.33 -16.03
CA ASP A 275 -3.73 10.31 -17.39
C ASP A 275 -3.89 8.88 -17.92
N GLN A 276 -2.94 8.00 -17.61
CA GLN A 276 -3.02 6.57 -17.96
C GLN A 276 -4.15 5.86 -17.21
N ALA A 277 -4.26 6.05 -15.90
CA ALA A 277 -5.30 5.43 -15.08
C ALA A 277 -6.70 5.89 -15.48
N GLU A 278 -6.87 7.17 -15.86
CA GLU A 278 -8.15 7.70 -16.33
C GLU A 278 -8.54 7.15 -17.71
N ARG A 279 -7.57 6.98 -18.63
CA ARG A 279 -7.82 6.30 -19.92
C ARG A 279 -8.27 4.85 -19.73
N ASN A 280 -7.57 4.09 -18.91
CA ASN A 280 -7.91 2.68 -18.63
C ASN A 280 -9.32 2.54 -18.05
N ASN A 281 -9.72 3.45 -17.14
CA ASN A 281 -11.09 3.47 -16.59
C ASN A 281 -12.15 3.75 -17.67
N SER A 282 -11.88 4.66 -18.61
CA SER A 282 -12.80 5.02 -19.69
C SER A 282 -12.96 3.85 -20.70
N GLU A 283 -11.88 3.17 -21.01
CA GLU A 283 -11.90 2.00 -21.92
C GLU A 283 -12.65 0.82 -21.27
N SER A 284 -12.46 0.58 -19.99
CA SER A 284 -13.19 -0.45 -19.23
C SER A 284 -14.69 -0.18 -19.18
N ALA A 285 -15.10 1.08 -19.02
CA ALA A 285 -16.51 1.48 -19.04
C ALA A 285 -17.14 1.36 -20.43
N ALA A 286 -16.40 1.71 -21.49
CA ALA A 286 -16.85 1.57 -22.87
C ALA A 286 -16.99 0.10 -23.27
N GLY A 287 -16.02 -0.76 -22.91
CA GLY A 287 -16.07 -2.20 -23.16
C GLY A 287 -17.23 -2.92 -22.45
N ALA A 288 -17.65 -2.43 -21.29
CA ALA A 288 -18.84 -2.94 -20.58
C ALA A 288 -20.16 -2.59 -21.31
N LEU A 289 -20.21 -1.44 -22.01
CA LEU A 289 -21.37 -1.04 -22.81
C LEU A 289 -21.48 -1.82 -24.14
N ASP A 290 -20.36 -2.23 -24.73
CA ASP A 290 -20.33 -3.03 -25.97
C ASP A 290 -20.64 -4.52 -25.72
N SER A 291 -20.60 -4.99 -24.49
CA SER A 291 -20.86 -6.38 -24.10
C SER A 291 -22.34 -6.68 -23.77
N GLU A 292 -23.28 -5.74 -23.96
CA GLU A 292 -24.71 -6.05 -23.83
C GLU A 292 -25.14 -7.05 -24.90
N PRO A 293 -25.70 -8.21 -24.53
CA PRO A 293 -26.17 -9.20 -25.49
C PRO A 293 -27.33 -8.63 -26.31
N GLY A 294 -27.20 -8.77 -27.61
CA GLY A 294 -28.04 -8.22 -28.66
C GLY A 294 -29.54 -8.21 -28.35
N LYS A 295 -30.16 -7.11 -28.73
CA LYS A 295 -31.59 -6.92 -28.82
C LYS A 295 -32.25 -8.14 -29.46
N MET A 296 -32.98 -8.90 -28.70
CA MET A 296 -33.98 -9.86 -29.25
C MET A 296 -34.97 -9.06 -30.06
N ALA A 297 -34.91 -9.22 -31.38
CA ALA A 297 -35.94 -8.73 -32.29
C ALA A 297 -37.28 -9.38 -31.90
N LEU A 298 -38.23 -8.56 -31.51
CA LEU A 298 -39.66 -8.93 -31.43
C LEU A 298 -40.16 -9.09 -32.87
N SER A 299 -40.47 -10.33 -33.21
CA SER A 299 -41.37 -10.68 -34.35
C SER A 299 -42.73 -11.10 -33.80
#